data_c6c2ccff5bbda63af2b7ceefd049aca0
#
_entry.id   c6c2ccff5bbda63af2b7ceefd049aca0
#
_cell.length_a   1.000
_cell.length_b   1.000
_cell.length_c   1.000
_cell.angle_alpha   90.00
_cell.angle_beta   90.00
_cell.angle_gamma   90.00
#
_symmetry.space_group_name_H-M   'P 1'
#
loop_
_entity.id
_entity.type
_entity.pdbx_description
1 polymer ?
#
loop_
_entity_poly.entity_id
_entity_poly.type
_entity_poly.pdbx_seq_one_letter_code
_entity_poly.pdbx_strand_id
1 'polypeptide(L)'
;MSIFMTQPTLNYVSCASLADPSALLHAMAYWQWGNPAAGHVIVCVHGLSRQGRDFDVLARALVAAAQSQGHQVRVVCPDVVGRGQSEWLSDPAEYQIPTYAADVQTLLARLDSEAPLSTLDWVGTSMGGLIGMAVLGSPQFKPPLPVRRLILNDMGPTLEWTALQRIGTYLGRAGDFSS
;
A
#
# COMPACT_ATOMS: atom_id res chain seq x y z
N MET A 1 18.73 -15.01 21.29
CA MET A 1 17.51 -14.23 20.99
C MET A 1 17.82 -13.41 19.74
N SER A 2 17.40 -13.88 18.57
CA SER A 2 17.77 -13.29 17.29
C SER A 2 17.01 -11.96 17.12
N ILE A 3 17.74 -10.86 17.02
CA ILE A 3 17.19 -9.53 16.67
C ILE A 3 16.84 -9.59 15.20
N PHE A 4 15.65 -10.12 14.88
CA PHE A 4 15.19 -10.25 13.50
C PHE A 4 14.70 -8.90 12.98
N MET A 5 15.48 -8.36 12.06
CA MET A 5 15.13 -7.46 10.96
C MET A 5 14.66 -6.07 11.36
N THR A 6 15.62 -5.24 11.66
CA THR A 6 15.43 -3.78 11.71
C THR A 6 15.25 -3.15 10.32
N GLN A 7 15.61 -3.85 9.25
CA GLN A 7 15.54 -3.38 7.87
C GLN A 7 14.49 -4.17 7.07
N PRO A 8 13.73 -3.51 6.19
CA PRO A 8 12.79 -4.18 5.31
C PRO A 8 13.47 -4.91 4.16
N THR A 9 12.76 -5.85 3.55
CA THR A 9 13.09 -6.38 2.23
C THR A 9 12.30 -5.64 1.17
N LEU A 10 12.96 -5.30 0.05
CA LEU A 10 12.31 -4.77 -1.14
C LEU A 10 11.92 -5.93 -2.06
N ASN A 11 10.69 -5.94 -2.49
CA ASN A 11 10.11 -6.94 -3.37
C ASN A 11 9.29 -6.26 -4.46
N TYR A 12 8.91 -7.03 -5.50
CA TYR A 12 8.12 -6.54 -6.64
C TYR A 12 7.01 -7.51 -6.99
N VAL A 13 5.90 -6.96 -7.47
CA VAL A 13 4.79 -7.71 -8.08
C VAL A 13 4.47 -7.09 -9.43
N SER A 14 4.20 -7.96 -10.43
CA SER A 14 3.80 -7.52 -11.77
C SER A 14 2.29 -7.31 -11.79
N CYS A 15 1.88 -6.11 -12.17
CA CYS A 15 0.50 -5.67 -12.24
C CYS A 15 0.09 -5.42 -13.69
N ALA A 16 -1.16 -5.72 -14.03
CA ALA A 16 -1.73 -5.47 -15.36
C ALA A 16 -2.48 -4.14 -15.39
N SER A 17 -2.46 -3.46 -16.54
CA SER A 17 -3.35 -2.31 -16.75
C SER A 17 -4.81 -2.74 -16.67
N LEU A 18 -5.65 -1.92 -16.00
CA LEU A 18 -7.10 -2.10 -16.01
C LEU A 18 -7.73 -1.65 -17.35
N ALA A 19 -7.14 -0.66 -17.99
CA ALA A 19 -7.65 -0.09 -19.24
C ALA A 19 -7.33 -1.01 -20.43
N ASP A 20 -6.15 -1.61 -20.44
CA ASP A 20 -5.71 -2.53 -21.48
C ASP A 20 -4.98 -3.74 -20.90
N PRO A 21 -5.70 -4.85 -20.64
CA PRO A 21 -5.07 -6.08 -20.14
C PRO A 21 -4.04 -6.71 -21.08
N SER A 22 -3.97 -6.29 -22.35
CA SER A 22 -2.94 -6.72 -23.30
C SER A 22 -1.69 -5.85 -23.28
N ALA A 23 -1.73 -4.71 -22.58
CA ALA A 23 -0.58 -3.85 -22.40
C ALA A 23 0.55 -4.55 -21.61
N LEU A 24 1.73 -3.97 -21.68
CA LEU A 24 2.85 -4.46 -20.88
C LEU A 24 2.52 -4.34 -19.37
N LEU A 25 2.92 -5.34 -18.61
CA LEU A 25 2.83 -5.30 -17.16
C LEU A 25 3.74 -4.21 -16.62
N HIS A 26 3.34 -3.61 -15.49
CA HIS A 26 4.19 -2.72 -14.73
C HIS A 26 4.57 -3.34 -13.39
N ALA A 27 5.74 -3.01 -12.86
CA ALA A 27 6.21 -3.52 -11.60
C ALA A 27 5.81 -2.56 -10.46
N MET A 28 5.05 -3.07 -9.49
CA MET A 28 4.82 -2.39 -8.22
C MET A 28 5.78 -2.92 -7.17
N ALA A 29 6.58 -2.02 -6.60
CA ALA A 29 7.48 -2.32 -5.49
C ALA A 29 6.71 -2.37 -4.17
N TYR A 30 7.18 -3.19 -3.23
CA TYR A 30 6.70 -3.17 -1.85
C TYR A 30 7.79 -3.52 -0.85
N TRP A 31 7.75 -2.85 0.27
CA TRP A 31 8.63 -3.07 1.40
C TRP A 31 7.96 -3.98 2.42
N GLN A 32 8.73 -4.91 2.97
CA GLN A 32 8.20 -5.90 3.89
C GLN A 32 9.03 -6.02 5.15
N TRP A 33 8.35 -6.05 6.30
CA TRP A 33 8.90 -6.29 7.63
C TRP A 33 8.25 -7.52 8.26
N GLY A 34 8.95 -8.11 9.21
CA GLY A 34 8.46 -9.26 9.98
C GLY A 34 8.70 -10.59 9.29
N ASN A 35 7.89 -11.60 9.63
CA ASN A 35 8.05 -12.94 9.09
C ASN A 35 7.31 -13.08 7.74
N PRO A 36 8.01 -13.36 6.62
CA PRO A 36 7.37 -13.53 5.31
C PRO A 36 6.37 -14.68 5.24
N ALA A 37 6.46 -15.67 6.14
CA ALA A 37 5.54 -16.79 6.23
C ALA A 37 4.36 -16.54 7.19
N ALA A 38 4.26 -15.35 7.81
CA ALA A 38 3.16 -15.05 8.72
C ALA A 38 1.86 -14.85 7.95
N GLY A 39 0.81 -15.59 8.33
CA GLY A 39 -0.53 -15.46 7.75
C GLY A 39 -1.27 -14.19 8.20
N HIS A 40 -0.83 -13.49 9.25
CA HIS A 40 -1.37 -12.18 9.60
C HIS A 40 -0.62 -11.08 8.84
N VAL A 41 -1.27 -10.52 7.83
CA VAL A 41 -0.73 -9.43 7.00
C VAL A 41 -1.36 -8.09 7.41
N ILE A 42 -0.50 -7.09 7.56
CA ILE A 42 -0.88 -5.69 7.77
C ILE A 42 -0.38 -4.90 6.56
N VAL A 43 -1.30 -4.41 5.72
CA VAL A 43 -0.95 -3.58 4.57
C VAL A 43 -1.01 -2.11 4.97
N CYS A 44 0.07 -1.36 4.71
CA CYS A 44 0.15 0.07 4.98
C CYS A 44 0.32 0.83 3.66
N VAL A 45 -0.70 1.58 3.24
CA VAL A 45 -0.72 2.29 1.96
C VAL A 45 -0.60 3.80 2.17
N HIS A 46 0.37 4.40 1.48
CA HIS A 46 0.77 5.79 1.65
C HIS A 46 -0.14 6.81 0.94
N GLY A 47 0.05 8.09 1.26
CA GLY A 47 -0.62 9.22 0.64
C GLY A 47 -0.08 9.56 -0.76
N LEU A 48 -0.75 10.51 -1.44
CA LEU A 48 -0.59 10.82 -2.87
C LEU A 48 0.86 11.01 -3.33
N SER A 49 1.66 11.82 -2.64
CA SER A 49 3.05 12.16 -2.99
C SER A 49 4.08 11.48 -2.10
N ARG A 50 3.71 10.37 -1.46
CA ARG A 50 4.52 9.66 -0.48
C ARG A 50 4.98 8.30 -1.02
N GLN A 51 5.54 7.46 -0.15
CA GLN A 51 6.09 6.14 -0.48
C GLN A 51 5.96 5.16 0.69
N GLY A 52 6.15 3.88 0.45
CA GLY A 52 6.00 2.83 1.47
C GLY A 52 6.95 2.98 2.66
N ARG A 53 8.15 3.57 2.45
CA ARG A 53 9.14 3.80 3.52
C ARG A 53 8.70 4.82 4.57
N ASP A 54 7.63 5.58 4.33
CA ASP A 54 7.04 6.47 5.35
C ASP A 54 6.51 5.68 6.55
N PHE A 55 6.22 4.40 6.36
CA PHE A 55 5.76 3.50 7.42
C PHE A 55 6.89 2.78 8.18
N ASP A 56 8.17 3.08 7.95
CA ASP A 56 9.30 2.40 8.57
C ASP A 56 9.19 2.29 10.10
N VAL A 57 8.81 3.39 10.75
CA VAL A 57 8.67 3.43 12.21
C VAL A 57 7.47 2.61 12.67
N LEU A 58 6.32 2.78 12.02
CA LEU A 58 5.09 2.04 12.33
C LEU A 58 5.28 0.54 12.09
N ALA A 59 5.86 0.15 10.95
CA ALA A 59 6.06 -1.25 10.59
C ALA A 59 6.95 -1.98 11.62
N ARG A 60 8.06 -1.35 12.03
CA ARG A 60 8.92 -1.90 13.09
C ARG A 60 8.20 -2.02 14.42
N ALA A 61 7.40 -1.01 14.78
CA ALA A 61 6.64 -1.02 16.03
C ALA A 61 5.58 -2.13 16.04
N LEU A 62 4.86 -2.33 14.92
CA LEU A 62 3.86 -3.38 14.78
C LEU A 62 4.48 -4.79 14.89
N VAL A 63 5.61 -5.00 14.22
CA VAL A 63 6.36 -6.28 14.32
C VAL A 63 6.82 -6.53 15.76
N ALA A 64 7.41 -5.53 16.41
CA ALA A 64 7.88 -5.65 17.78
C ALA A 64 6.73 -5.91 18.77
N ALA A 65 5.61 -5.22 18.61
CA ALA A 65 4.42 -5.42 19.44
C ALA A 65 3.83 -6.81 19.28
N ALA A 66 3.74 -7.33 18.04
CA ALA A 66 3.28 -8.70 17.81
C ALA A 66 4.22 -9.72 18.46
N GLN A 67 5.53 -9.57 18.27
CA GLN A 67 6.52 -10.47 18.84
C GLN A 67 6.48 -10.49 20.37
N SER A 68 6.27 -9.34 21.02
CA SER A 68 6.16 -9.27 22.49
C SER A 68 4.95 -10.03 23.04
N GLN A 69 3.93 -10.27 22.21
CA GLN A 69 2.72 -11.03 22.52
C GLN A 69 2.79 -12.49 22.03
N GLY A 70 3.95 -12.94 21.54
CA GLY A 70 4.11 -14.30 21.01
C GLY A 70 3.48 -14.51 19.62
N HIS A 71 3.09 -13.43 18.91
CA HIS A 71 2.51 -13.48 17.58
C HIS A 71 3.53 -13.08 16.51
N GLN A 72 3.27 -13.51 15.29
CA GLN A 72 4.04 -13.11 14.13
C GLN A 72 3.15 -12.38 13.14
N VAL A 73 3.70 -11.31 12.56
CA VAL A 73 3.02 -10.52 11.52
C VAL A 73 3.95 -10.28 10.34
N ARG A 74 3.34 -10.03 9.20
CA ARG A 74 3.96 -9.57 7.96
C ARG A 74 3.42 -8.18 7.66
N VAL A 75 4.23 -7.13 7.84
CA VAL A 75 3.84 -5.76 7.50
C VAL A 75 4.33 -5.46 6.09
N VAL A 76 3.43 -5.03 5.22
CA VAL A 76 3.69 -4.81 3.79
C VAL A 76 3.29 -3.39 3.41
N CYS A 77 4.25 -2.64 2.86
CA CYS A 77 4.07 -1.24 2.50
C CYS A 77 4.39 -1.07 1.00
N PRO A 78 3.38 -1.12 0.11
CA PRO A 78 3.60 -0.88 -1.32
C PRO A 78 4.01 0.57 -1.57
N ASP A 79 4.85 0.75 -2.58
CA ASP A 79 5.01 2.01 -3.30
C ASP A 79 3.94 2.00 -4.40
N VAL A 80 2.89 2.82 -4.26
CA VAL A 80 1.84 2.90 -5.28
C VAL A 80 2.45 3.31 -6.62
N VAL A 81 2.02 2.71 -7.71
CA VAL A 81 2.58 2.92 -9.06
C VAL A 81 2.89 4.39 -9.35
N GLY A 82 4.06 4.66 -9.92
CA GLY A 82 4.60 6.01 -10.15
C GLY A 82 5.21 6.68 -8.92
N ARG A 83 5.39 5.96 -7.80
CA ARG A 83 6.04 6.46 -6.56
C ARG A 83 7.11 5.49 -6.08
N GLY A 84 8.02 6.00 -5.28
CA GLY A 84 9.09 5.21 -4.67
C GLY A 84 9.91 4.41 -5.68
N GLN A 85 9.92 3.10 -5.51
CA GLN A 85 10.64 2.14 -6.37
C GLN A 85 9.75 1.46 -7.42
N SER A 86 8.46 1.84 -7.48
CA SER A 86 7.53 1.32 -8.49
C SER A 86 7.74 1.98 -9.84
N GLU A 87 7.42 1.24 -10.90
CA GLU A 87 7.45 1.76 -12.26
C GLU A 87 6.40 2.86 -12.48
N TRP A 88 6.59 3.61 -13.56
CA TRP A 88 5.66 4.64 -14.03
C TRP A 88 4.75 4.06 -15.11
N LEU A 89 3.49 4.46 -15.10
CA LEU A 89 2.57 4.16 -16.20
C LEU A 89 2.85 5.06 -17.39
N SER A 90 2.73 4.50 -18.58
CA SER A 90 2.92 5.24 -19.83
C SER A 90 1.78 6.21 -20.12
N ASP A 91 0.55 5.86 -19.72
CA ASP A 91 -0.62 6.73 -19.86
C ASP A 91 -0.92 7.46 -18.53
N PRO A 92 -0.79 8.79 -18.49
CA PRO A 92 -1.15 9.57 -17.31
C PRO A 92 -2.63 9.42 -16.88
N ALA A 93 -3.54 9.05 -17.78
CA ALA A 93 -4.95 8.85 -17.47
C ALA A 93 -5.20 7.62 -16.58
N GLU A 94 -4.25 6.69 -16.53
CA GLU A 94 -4.36 5.50 -15.68
C GLU A 94 -4.01 5.73 -14.20
N TYR A 95 -3.47 6.90 -13.83
CA TYR A 95 -3.19 7.26 -12.44
C TYR A 95 -4.46 7.56 -11.65
N GLN A 96 -5.24 6.51 -11.35
CA GLN A 96 -6.56 6.58 -10.73
C GLN A 96 -6.71 5.55 -9.60
N ILE A 97 -7.63 5.83 -8.67
CA ILE A 97 -7.91 4.94 -7.54
C ILE A 97 -8.24 3.50 -7.97
N PRO A 98 -9.04 3.24 -9.02
CA PRO A 98 -9.29 1.87 -9.47
C PRO A 98 -8.01 1.13 -9.88
N THR A 99 -7.08 1.76 -10.59
CA THR A 99 -5.78 1.17 -10.95
C THR A 99 -4.97 0.80 -9.70
N TYR A 100 -4.86 1.74 -8.76
CA TYR A 100 -4.13 1.50 -7.51
C TYR A 100 -4.76 0.38 -6.68
N ALA A 101 -6.10 0.30 -6.67
CA ALA A 101 -6.82 -0.76 -5.98
C ALA A 101 -6.57 -2.14 -6.63
N ALA A 102 -6.53 -2.20 -7.96
CA ALA A 102 -6.20 -3.43 -8.70
C ALA A 102 -4.77 -3.90 -8.44
N ASP A 103 -3.81 -2.97 -8.43
CA ASP A 103 -2.41 -3.28 -8.12
C ASP A 103 -2.27 -3.85 -6.71
N VAL A 104 -2.90 -3.22 -5.71
CA VAL A 104 -2.86 -3.74 -4.33
C VAL A 104 -3.59 -5.08 -4.22
N GLN A 105 -4.71 -5.28 -4.93
CA GLN A 105 -5.34 -6.60 -4.99
C GLN A 105 -4.40 -7.68 -5.57
N THR A 106 -3.66 -7.35 -6.62
CA THR A 106 -2.65 -8.24 -7.22
C THR A 106 -1.55 -8.57 -6.20
N LEU A 107 -1.10 -7.56 -5.44
CA LEU A 107 -0.16 -7.77 -4.34
C LEU A 107 -0.74 -8.73 -3.28
N LEU A 108 -1.97 -8.52 -2.83
CA LEU A 108 -2.60 -9.38 -1.83
C LEU A 108 -2.72 -10.83 -2.31
N ALA A 109 -3.09 -11.04 -3.58
CA ALA A 109 -3.14 -12.37 -4.18
C ALA A 109 -1.75 -13.03 -4.25
N ARG A 110 -0.72 -12.26 -4.55
CA ARG A 110 0.67 -12.72 -4.54
C ARG A 110 1.10 -13.14 -3.14
N LEU A 111 0.82 -12.32 -2.12
CA LEU A 111 1.16 -12.62 -0.73
C LEU A 111 0.46 -13.90 -0.23
N ASP A 112 -0.82 -14.09 -0.61
CA ASP A 112 -1.59 -15.28 -0.26
C ASP A 112 -1.04 -16.54 -0.93
N SER A 113 -0.58 -16.43 -2.18
CA SER A 113 0.04 -17.56 -2.90
C SER A 113 1.39 -17.97 -2.33
N GLU A 114 2.16 -17.05 -1.74
CA GLU A 114 3.46 -17.31 -1.10
C GLU A 114 3.29 -17.95 0.28
N ALA A 115 2.37 -17.44 1.06
CA ALA A 115 2.01 -17.94 2.39
C ALA A 115 0.54 -17.60 2.68
N PRO A 116 -0.33 -18.60 2.87
CA PRO A 116 -1.77 -18.38 3.04
C PRO A 116 -2.09 -17.35 4.11
N LEU A 117 -2.88 -16.36 3.75
CA LEU A 117 -3.35 -15.32 4.65
C LEU A 117 -4.39 -15.90 5.62
N SER A 118 -4.27 -15.59 6.89
CA SER A 118 -5.25 -15.91 7.93
C SER A 118 -5.94 -14.69 8.51
N THR A 119 -5.30 -13.54 8.42
CA THR A 119 -5.79 -12.26 8.90
C THR A 119 -5.24 -11.13 8.04
N LEU A 120 -6.11 -10.20 7.64
CA LEU A 120 -5.74 -9.02 6.86
C LEU A 120 -6.21 -7.76 7.59
N ASP A 121 -5.27 -6.88 7.92
CA ASP A 121 -5.52 -5.54 8.43
C ASP A 121 -4.99 -4.50 7.44
N TRP A 122 -5.62 -3.32 7.38
CA TRP A 122 -5.27 -2.23 6.48
C TRP A 122 -5.05 -0.93 7.24
N VAL A 123 -3.95 -0.25 6.94
CA VAL A 123 -3.67 1.13 7.38
C VAL A 123 -3.50 1.99 6.14
N GLY A 124 -4.39 2.94 5.93
CA GLY A 124 -4.33 3.85 4.79
C GLY A 124 -4.18 5.30 5.22
N THR A 125 -3.15 5.98 4.72
CA THR A 125 -2.98 7.43 4.92
C THR A 125 -3.49 8.16 3.69
N SER A 126 -4.44 9.10 3.87
CA SER A 126 -4.97 9.94 2.79
C SER A 126 -5.40 9.08 1.58
N MET A 127 -4.74 9.23 0.41
CA MET A 127 -5.00 8.40 -0.78
C MET A 127 -4.99 6.89 -0.47
N GLY A 128 -4.11 6.41 0.41
CA GLY A 128 -4.07 4.99 0.81
C GLY A 128 -5.33 4.53 1.54
N GLY A 129 -6.02 5.43 2.22
CA GLY A 129 -7.36 5.19 2.78
C GLY A 129 -8.44 5.10 1.70
N LEU A 130 -8.38 5.96 0.66
CA LEU A 130 -9.30 5.89 -0.50
C LEU A 130 -9.15 4.56 -1.24
N ILE A 131 -7.90 4.12 -1.46
CA ILE A 131 -7.60 2.82 -2.07
C ILE A 131 -8.21 1.69 -1.22
N GLY A 132 -8.02 1.72 0.10
CA GLY A 132 -8.60 0.73 1.02
C GLY A 132 -10.11 0.69 0.95
N MET A 133 -10.78 1.85 0.96
CA MET A 133 -12.24 1.92 0.81
C MET A 133 -12.71 1.41 -0.55
N ALA A 134 -11.97 1.68 -1.64
CA ALA A 134 -12.29 1.15 -2.96
C ALA A 134 -12.18 -0.38 -3.01
N VAL A 135 -11.10 -0.95 -2.44
CA VAL A 135 -10.91 -2.42 -2.35
C VAL A 135 -12.02 -3.08 -1.55
N LEU A 136 -12.49 -2.45 -0.47
CA LEU A 136 -13.51 -3.02 0.42
C LEU A 136 -14.94 -2.76 -0.06
N GLY A 137 -15.20 -1.61 -0.66
CA GLY A 137 -16.54 -1.15 -1.01
C GLY A 137 -16.99 -1.51 -2.42
N SER A 138 -16.07 -1.87 -3.32
CA SER A 138 -16.41 -2.19 -4.70
C SER A 138 -16.49 -3.71 -4.93
N PRO A 139 -17.58 -4.23 -5.52
CA PRO A 139 -17.70 -5.64 -5.87
C PRO A 139 -16.70 -6.09 -6.94
N GLN A 140 -16.05 -5.15 -7.62
CA GLN A 140 -15.01 -5.41 -8.60
C GLN A 140 -13.74 -5.99 -7.96
N PHE A 141 -13.44 -5.60 -6.72
CA PHE A 141 -12.26 -6.05 -6.01
C PHE A 141 -12.60 -7.14 -5.01
N LYS A 142 -11.83 -8.23 -5.01
CA LYS A 142 -12.02 -9.39 -4.14
C LYS A 142 -10.69 -9.77 -3.52
N PRO A 143 -10.30 -9.14 -2.41
CA PRO A 143 -9.11 -9.55 -1.69
C PRO A 143 -9.25 -11.01 -1.22
N PRO A 144 -8.16 -11.76 -1.06
CA PRO A 144 -8.18 -13.19 -0.69
C PRO A 144 -8.87 -13.43 0.66
N LEU A 145 -8.85 -12.44 1.55
CA LEU A 145 -9.59 -12.43 2.81
C LEU A 145 -10.31 -11.09 3.02
N PRO A 146 -11.44 -11.08 3.74
CA PRO A 146 -12.02 -9.84 4.23
C PRO A 146 -11.03 -9.08 5.11
N VAL A 147 -10.93 -7.76 4.90
CA VAL A 147 -10.15 -6.91 5.80
C VAL A 147 -10.82 -6.85 7.15
N ARG A 148 -10.11 -7.29 8.20
CA ARG A 148 -10.61 -7.32 9.57
C ARG A 148 -10.70 -5.92 10.17
N ARG A 149 -9.70 -5.10 9.92
CA ARG A 149 -9.59 -3.72 10.43
C ARG A 149 -9.12 -2.80 9.32
N LEU A 150 -9.84 -1.69 9.13
CA LEU A 150 -9.44 -0.58 8.27
C LEU A 150 -9.15 0.64 9.15
N ILE A 151 -7.90 1.08 9.16
CA ILE A 151 -7.48 2.32 9.83
C ILE A 151 -7.32 3.38 8.77
N LEU A 152 -8.09 4.46 8.89
CA LEU A 152 -8.01 5.65 8.03
C LEU A 152 -7.26 6.73 8.79
N ASN A 153 -6.10 7.12 8.29
CA ASN A 153 -5.27 8.18 8.83
C ASN A 153 -5.34 9.41 7.91
N ASP A 154 -5.63 10.57 8.51
CA ASP A 154 -5.70 11.85 7.81
C ASP A 154 -6.74 11.89 6.68
N MET A 155 -7.83 11.16 6.84
CA MET A 155 -9.01 11.23 5.97
C MET A 155 -10.23 10.55 6.58
N GLY A 156 -11.40 10.96 6.11
CA GLY A 156 -12.68 10.32 6.42
C GLY A 156 -13.38 9.80 5.17
N PRO A 157 -14.58 9.23 5.29
CA PRO A 157 -15.38 8.74 4.17
C PRO A 157 -15.94 9.88 3.29
N THR A 158 -15.89 11.10 3.78
CA THR A 158 -16.31 12.31 3.05
C THR A 158 -15.08 13.18 2.75
N LEU A 159 -14.95 13.59 1.49
CA LEU A 159 -13.87 14.46 1.04
C LEU A 159 -14.43 15.88 0.80
N GLU A 160 -13.82 16.85 1.48
CA GLU A 160 -14.11 18.27 1.24
C GLU A 160 -13.47 18.73 -0.06
N TRP A 161 -14.27 19.14 -1.05
CA TRP A 161 -13.77 19.59 -2.35
C TRP A 161 -12.78 20.75 -2.23
N THR A 162 -13.02 21.68 -1.33
CA THR A 162 -12.12 22.81 -1.05
C THR A 162 -10.73 22.37 -0.56
N ALA A 163 -10.66 21.28 0.21
CA ALA A 163 -9.41 20.71 0.65
C ALA A 163 -8.64 20.08 -0.52
N LEU A 164 -9.33 19.36 -1.42
CA LEU A 164 -8.72 18.80 -2.63
C LEU A 164 -8.20 19.89 -3.57
N GLN A 165 -8.96 20.96 -3.79
CA GLN A 165 -8.52 22.12 -4.57
C GLN A 165 -7.24 22.73 -4.00
N ARG A 166 -7.19 22.92 -2.67
CA ARG A 166 -6.00 23.45 -1.99
C ARG A 166 -4.77 22.55 -2.22
N ILE A 167 -4.92 21.24 -2.12
CA ILE A 167 -3.84 20.28 -2.40
C ILE A 167 -3.37 20.45 -3.84
N GLY A 168 -4.27 20.58 -4.82
CA GLY A 168 -3.96 20.80 -6.23
C GLY A 168 -3.14 22.08 -6.49
N THR A 169 -3.22 23.08 -5.62
CA THR A 169 -2.48 24.34 -5.83
C THR A 169 -0.95 24.22 -5.61
N TYR A 170 -0.48 23.22 -4.87
CA TYR A 170 0.94 23.04 -4.59
C TYR A 170 1.52 21.69 -5.08
N LEU A 171 0.67 20.75 -5.52
CA LEU A 171 1.13 19.52 -6.14
C LEU A 171 1.90 19.81 -7.44
N GLY A 172 3.05 19.14 -7.60
CA GLY A 172 3.89 19.28 -8.79
C GLY A 172 4.68 20.58 -8.88
N ARG A 173 4.66 21.44 -7.86
CA ARG A 173 5.54 22.60 -7.81
C ARG A 173 6.91 22.14 -7.30
N ALA A 174 7.93 22.33 -8.14
CA ALA A 174 9.32 22.20 -7.68
C ALA A 174 9.59 23.31 -6.65
N GLY A 175 9.97 22.91 -5.43
CA GLY A 175 10.47 23.83 -4.43
C GLY A 175 11.98 23.80 -4.44
N ASP A 176 12.62 24.94 -4.65
CA ASP A 176 14.05 25.08 -4.41
C ASP A 176 14.26 25.19 -2.90
N PHE A 177 14.84 24.16 -2.32
CA PHE A 177 15.27 24.19 -0.92
C PHE A 177 16.77 24.55 -0.91
N SER A 178 17.11 25.73 -0.37
CA SER A 178 18.50 26.05 -0.04
C SER A 178 18.95 25.12 1.09
N SER A 179 20.03 24.37 0.82
CA SER A 179 20.75 23.54 1.80
C SER A 179 21.40 24.40 2.88
#